data_6726e7ebb0bc526265585559a25b0207
#
_entry.id   6726e7ebb0bc526265585559a25b0207
#
_cell.length_a   1.000
_cell.length_b   1.000
_cell.length_c   1.000
_cell.angle_alpha   90.00
_cell.angle_beta   90.00
_cell.angle_gamma   90.00
#
_symmetry.space_group_name_H-M   'P 1'
#
loop_
_entity.id
_entity.type
_entity.pdbx_description
1 polymer ?
#
loop_
_entity_poly.entity_id
_entity_poly.type
_entity_poly.pdbx_seq_one_letter_code
_entity_poly.pdbx_strand_id
1 'polypeptide(L)'
;MKASLCVGEYCENAYNVEGLDIRVYSMEELCYCLKENAFLLDLSIMNDKLVDWIGEECKVWELAKQLYPMVHKQGSLSVFVVTILQYVGMYDPEEILQVEQVLKQGAGLSNLEKRKSQIDYMVEKRKYAAAIRGYDMLLETWNHLEQEGKELPAGKVRAAILHNKGVALTGLMFYDKEGNDHCFIWFFRRR
;
A
#
# COMPACT_ATOMS: atom_id res chain seq x y z
N MET A 1 -24.82 14.94 9.38
CA MET A 1 -23.37 14.93 9.55
C MET A 1 -23.07 14.75 11.03
N LYS A 2 -22.58 13.59 11.47
CA LYS A 2 -22.02 13.45 12.83
C LYS A 2 -20.63 14.08 12.82
N ALA A 3 -20.40 15.07 13.66
CA ALA A 3 -19.04 15.55 13.92
C ALA A 3 -18.30 14.39 14.62
N SER A 4 -17.31 13.80 13.97
CA SER A 4 -16.41 12.87 14.60
C SER A 4 -15.35 13.69 15.34
N LEU A 5 -15.21 13.44 16.65
CA LEU A 5 -14.06 13.94 17.39
C LEU A 5 -12.82 13.25 16.87
N CYS A 6 -11.72 13.97 16.65
CA CYS A 6 -10.43 13.39 16.29
C CYS A 6 -9.99 12.39 17.38
N VAL A 7 -9.46 11.26 16.96
CA VAL A 7 -8.93 10.24 17.85
C VAL A 7 -7.41 10.45 17.98
N GLY A 8 -6.97 10.81 19.19
CA GLY A 8 -5.58 11.17 19.44
C GLY A 8 -5.23 12.60 19.02
N GLU A 9 -3.95 12.84 18.81
CA GLU A 9 -3.39 14.14 18.43
C GLU A 9 -2.96 14.12 16.97
N TYR A 10 -2.95 15.28 16.32
CA TYR A 10 -2.32 15.47 15.01
C TYR A 10 -0.81 15.45 15.19
N CYS A 11 -0.14 14.55 14.47
CA CYS A 11 1.27 14.26 14.68
C CYS A 11 2.18 15.29 14.00
N GLU A 12 3.26 15.69 14.66
CA GLU A 12 4.31 16.51 14.03
C GLU A 12 5.10 15.71 13.01
N ASN A 13 5.37 14.42 13.33
CA ASN A 13 6.10 13.50 12.46
C ASN A 13 5.13 12.56 11.74
N ALA A 14 5.14 12.61 10.41
CA ALA A 14 4.33 11.74 9.60
C ALA A 14 4.79 10.29 9.67
N TYR A 15 3.85 9.36 9.68
CA TYR A 15 4.12 7.98 9.33
C TYR A 15 4.04 7.80 7.80
N ASN A 16 5.08 7.20 7.21
CA ASN A 16 5.05 6.83 5.81
C ASN A 16 4.55 5.38 5.68
N VAL A 17 3.37 5.22 5.08
CA VAL A 17 2.75 3.90 4.89
C VAL A 17 3.60 3.10 3.91
N GLU A 18 4.25 2.05 4.43
CA GLU A 18 5.14 1.20 3.64
C GLU A 18 4.40 0.58 2.45
N GLY A 19 5.05 0.59 1.29
CA GLY A 19 4.47 0.05 0.05
C GLY A 19 3.58 1.01 -0.74
N LEU A 20 3.00 2.05 -0.11
CA LEU A 20 2.13 3.02 -0.77
C LEU A 20 2.78 4.39 -1.01
N ASP A 21 3.86 4.71 -0.29
CA ASP A 21 4.51 6.03 -0.30
C ASP A 21 3.52 7.17 0.01
N ILE A 22 2.64 6.92 0.98
CA ILE A 22 1.64 7.88 1.49
C ILE A 22 2.05 8.28 2.91
N ARG A 23 2.13 9.58 3.16
CA ARG A 23 2.38 10.13 4.49
C ARG A 23 1.06 10.46 5.17
N VAL A 24 0.92 10.05 6.41
CA VAL A 24 -0.24 10.30 7.26
C VAL A 24 0.18 10.99 8.55
N TYR A 25 -0.62 11.93 9.03
CA TYR A 25 -0.34 12.76 10.21
C TYR A 25 -1.39 12.60 11.31
N SER A 26 -2.44 11.82 11.07
CA SER A 26 -3.49 11.56 12.06
C SER A 26 -4.05 10.14 11.93
N MET A 27 -4.76 9.71 12.97
CA MET A 27 -5.44 8.42 12.96
C MET A 27 -6.52 8.33 11.87
N GLU A 28 -7.18 9.44 11.57
CA GLU A 28 -8.21 9.53 10.52
C GLU A 28 -7.59 9.40 9.13
N GLU A 29 -6.46 10.06 8.88
CA GLU A 29 -5.71 9.92 7.62
C GLU A 29 -5.20 8.49 7.44
N LEU A 30 -4.71 7.86 8.52
CA LEU A 30 -4.31 6.46 8.51
C LEU A 30 -5.51 5.57 8.15
N CYS A 31 -6.66 5.73 8.82
CA CYS A 31 -7.87 4.95 8.54
C CYS A 31 -8.35 5.13 7.09
N TYR A 32 -8.32 6.36 6.59
CA TYR A 32 -8.66 6.64 5.19
C TYR A 32 -7.70 5.91 4.24
N CYS A 33 -6.39 6.00 4.51
CA CYS A 33 -5.38 5.32 3.71
C CYS A 33 -5.56 3.80 3.71
N LEU A 34 -5.81 3.19 4.88
CA LEU A 34 -6.03 1.75 5.03
C LEU A 34 -7.27 1.28 4.27
N LYS A 35 -8.37 2.02 4.33
CA LYS A 35 -9.62 1.67 3.64
C LYS A 35 -9.46 1.76 2.12
N GLU A 36 -9.00 2.91 1.62
CA GLU A 36 -8.91 3.16 0.17
C GLU A 36 -7.88 2.27 -0.53
N ASN A 37 -6.89 1.76 0.21
CA ASN A 37 -5.82 0.95 -0.34
C ASN A 37 -5.80 -0.49 0.22
N ALA A 38 -6.92 -0.97 0.75
CA ALA A 38 -7.01 -2.28 1.44
C ALA A 38 -6.46 -3.44 0.59
N PHE A 39 -6.73 -3.45 -0.72
CA PHE A 39 -6.24 -4.49 -1.63
C PHE A 39 -4.71 -4.49 -1.78
N LEU A 40 -4.07 -3.33 -1.61
CA LEU A 40 -2.62 -3.14 -1.77
C LEU A 40 -1.83 -3.42 -0.48
N LEU A 41 -2.51 -3.51 0.67
CA LEU A 41 -1.86 -3.74 1.94
C LEU A 41 -1.30 -5.16 2.04
N ASP A 42 -0.11 -5.26 2.58
CA ASP A 42 0.54 -6.52 2.92
C ASP A 42 1.02 -6.54 4.38
N LEU A 43 1.66 -7.62 4.79
CA LEU A 43 2.13 -7.78 6.17
C LEU A 43 3.20 -6.75 6.58
N SER A 44 3.81 -6.02 5.65
CA SER A 44 4.84 -5.01 5.97
C SER A 44 4.29 -3.85 6.80
N ILE A 45 2.97 -3.59 6.72
CA ILE A 45 2.32 -2.55 7.53
C ILE A 45 2.23 -2.95 9.01
N MET A 46 2.26 -4.24 9.33
CA MET A 46 2.27 -4.74 10.69
C MET A 46 3.69 -4.70 11.26
N ASN A 47 4.15 -3.52 11.62
CA ASN A 47 5.50 -3.29 12.15
C ASN A 47 5.50 -2.42 13.40
N ASP A 48 6.59 -2.49 14.16
CA ASP A 48 6.74 -1.73 15.42
C ASP A 48 6.69 -0.22 15.16
N LYS A 49 7.22 0.27 14.03
CA LYS A 49 7.23 1.70 13.71
C LYS A 49 5.81 2.28 13.64
N LEU A 50 4.84 1.54 13.09
CA LEU A 50 3.45 1.97 13.07
C LEU A 50 2.84 1.97 14.46
N VAL A 51 3.11 0.91 15.26
CA VAL A 51 2.61 0.80 16.62
C VAL A 51 3.17 1.92 17.50
N ASP A 52 4.47 2.17 17.42
CA ASP A 52 5.15 3.26 18.15
C ASP A 52 4.61 4.63 17.73
N TRP A 53 4.42 4.86 16.42
CA TRP A 53 3.85 6.09 15.92
C TRP A 53 2.42 6.35 16.43
N ILE A 54 1.57 5.30 16.47
CA ILE A 54 0.22 5.38 17.05
C ILE A 54 0.28 5.75 18.53
N GLY A 55 1.18 5.12 19.28
CA GLY A 55 1.33 5.37 20.70
C GLY A 55 1.99 6.71 21.01
N GLU A 56 3.16 6.96 20.43
CA GLU A 56 4.03 8.08 20.81
C GLU A 56 3.67 9.39 20.12
N GLU A 57 3.34 9.36 18.83
CA GLU A 57 3.00 10.57 18.09
C GLU A 57 1.51 10.90 18.21
N CYS A 58 0.62 9.94 17.91
CA CYS A 58 -0.83 10.18 18.00
C CYS A 58 -1.38 10.12 19.43
N LYS A 59 -0.58 9.71 20.43
CA LYS A 59 -0.97 9.56 21.86
C LYS A 59 -2.09 8.55 22.10
N VAL A 60 -2.24 7.56 21.23
CA VAL A 60 -3.29 6.53 21.32
C VAL A 60 -2.72 5.21 21.88
N TRP A 61 -2.22 5.28 23.13
CA TRP A 61 -1.52 4.18 23.82
C TRP A 61 -2.37 2.92 23.98
N GLU A 62 -3.67 3.06 24.16
CA GLU A 62 -4.55 1.90 24.33
C GLU A 62 -4.62 1.05 23.07
N LEU A 63 -4.71 1.71 21.90
CA LEU A 63 -4.67 1.00 20.63
C LEU A 63 -3.29 0.38 20.37
N ALA A 64 -2.21 1.12 20.63
CA ALA A 64 -0.86 0.62 20.47
C ALA A 64 -0.63 -0.66 21.28
N LYS A 65 -1.10 -0.72 22.54
CA LYS A 65 -1.06 -1.92 23.38
C LYS A 65 -1.83 -3.11 22.81
N GLN A 66 -2.95 -2.86 22.11
CA GLN A 66 -3.74 -3.92 21.47
C GLN A 66 -3.05 -4.44 20.21
N LEU A 67 -2.38 -3.57 19.45
CA LEU A 67 -1.72 -3.91 18.18
C LEU A 67 -0.37 -4.60 18.38
N TYR A 68 0.37 -4.23 19.43
CA TYR A 68 1.70 -4.78 19.71
C TYR A 68 1.76 -6.32 19.70
N PRO A 69 0.87 -7.06 20.41
CA PRO A 69 0.90 -8.51 20.35
C PRO A 69 0.56 -9.09 18.97
N MET A 70 -0.17 -8.36 18.13
CA MET A 70 -0.50 -8.82 16.78
C MET A 70 0.72 -8.77 15.86
N VAL A 71 1.61 -7.80 16.05
CA VAL A 71 2.87 -7.71 15.31
C VAL A 71 3.80 -8.87 15.69
N HIS A 72 3.92 -9.19 16.99
CA HIS A 72 4.88 -10.18 17.48
C HIS A 72 4.38 -11.64 17.53
N LYS A 73 3.05 -11.89 17.49
CA LYS A 73 2.46 -13.23 17.60
C LYS A 73 1.80 -13.73 16.31
N GLN A 74 2.30 -13.33 15.14
CA GLN A 74 1.75 -13.72 13.83
C GLN A 74 0.26 -13.39 13.68
N GLY A 75 -0.12 -12.17 14.01
CA GLY A 75 -1.48 -11.68 13.80
C GLY A 75 -1.90 -11.66 12.33
N SER A 76 -3.19 -11.72 12.10
CA SER A 76 -3.76 -11.56 10.75
C SER A 76 -3.78 -10.09 10.35
N LEU A 77 -3.35 -9.78 9.11
CA LEU A 77 -3.43 -8.43 8.55
C LEU A 77 -4.86 -7.87 8.62
N SER A 78 -5.87 -8.69 8.31
CA SER A 78 -7.26 -8.26 8.35
C SER A 78 -7.70 -7.87 9.77
N VAL A 79 -7.32 -8.67 10.78
CA VAL A 79 -7.63 -8.37 12.19
C VAL A 79 -6.93 -7.10 12.64
N PHE A 80 -5.65 -6.92 12.29
CA PHE A 80 -4.87 -5.74 12.63
C PHE A 80 -5.50 -4.45 12.07
N VAL A 81 -5.82 -4.44 10.78
CA VAL A 81 -6.44 -3.28 10.12
C VAL A 81 -7.84 -3.02 10.68
N VAL A 82 -8.68 -4.06 10.82
CA VAL A 82 -10.03 -3.93 11.38
C VAL A 82 -10.00 -3.36 12.80
N THR A 83 -9.04 -3.77 13.63
CA THR A 83 -8.88 -3.23 15.00
C THR A 83 -8.63 -1.73 14.96
N ILE A 84 -7.78 -1.23 14.06
CA ILE A 84 -7.53 0.21 13.90
C ILE A 84 -8.80 0.93 13.48
N LEU A 85 -9.49 0.43 12.43
CA LEU A 85 -10.69 1.07 11.89
C LEU A 85 -11.83 1.13 12.93
N GLN A 86 -12.02 0.04 13.69
CA GLN A 86 -13.03 -0.04 14.75
C GLN A 86 -12.71 0.90 15.93
N TYR A 87 -11.44 1.00 16.32
CA TYR A 87 -11.03 1.87 17.42
C TYR A 87 -11.29 3.34 17.10
N VAL A 88 -10.95 3.77 15.90
CA VAL A 88 -11.18 5.16 15.46
C VAL A 88 -12.67 5.44 15.24
N GLY A 89 -13.45 4.44 14.82
CA GLY A 89 -14.91 4.55 14.68
C GLY A 89 -15.37 5.52 13.60
N MET A 90 -14.54 5.78 12.59
CA MET A 90 -14.83 6.70 11.49
C MET A 90 -15.78 6.08 10.45
N TYR A 91 -15.84 4.75 10.37
CA TYR A 91 -16.58 4.00 9.37
C TYR A 91 -17.69 3.15 9.99
N ASP A 92 -18.74 2.92 9.23
CA ASP A 92 -19.82 2.03 9.63
C ASP A 92 -19.36 0.56 9.60
N PRO A 93 -20.00 -0.33 10.41
CA PRO A 93 -19.64 -1.75 10.47
C PRO A 93 -19.66 -2.45 9.11
N GLU A 94 -20.56 -2.05 8.19
CA GLU A 94 -20.64 -2.60 6.83
C GLU A 94 -19.43 -2.23 5.99
N GLU A 95 -18.95 -1.00 6.09
CA GLU A 95 -17.73 -0.55 5.39
C GLU A 95 -16.50 -1.29 5.91
N ILE A 96 -16.39 -1.47 7.22
CA ILE A 96 -15.29 -2.22 7.85
C ILE A 96 -15.31 -3.70 7.39
N LEU A 97 -16.48 -4.30 7.29
CA LEU A 97 -16.64 -5.67 6.80
C LEU A 97 -16.18 -5.80 5.32
N GLN A 98 -16.49 -4.80 4.49
CA GLN A 98 -16.00 -4.77 3.10
C GLN A 98 -14.47 -4.71 3.04
N VAL A 99 -13.84 -3.86 3.86
CA VAL A 99 -12.37 -3.79 3.97
C VAL A 99 -11.79 -5.14 4.39
N GLU A 100 -12.39 -5.79 5.40
CA GLU A 100 -11.95 -7.10 5.86
C GLU A 100 -12.01 -8.16 4.75
N GLN A 101 -13.09 -8.17 3.95
CA GLN A 101 -13.23 -9.09 2.83
C GLN A 101 -12.16 -8.86 1.75
N VAL A 102 -11.88 -7.59 1.41
CA VAL A 102 -10.83 -7.23 0.44
C VAL A 102 -9.45 -7.69 0.93
N LEU A 103 -9.14 -7.48 2.21
CA LEU A 103 -7.87 -7.93 2.80
C LEU A 103 -7.72 -9.46 2.77
N LYS A 104 -8.81 -10.20 3.05
CA LYS A 104 -8.83 -11.66 2.98
C LYS A 104 -8.67 -12.17 1.55
N GLN A 105 -9.28 -11.54 0.56
CA GLN A 105 -9.09 -11.87 -0.86
C GLN A 105 -7.65 -11.64 -1.31
N GLY A 106 -7.03 -10.53 -0.89
CA GLY A 106 -5.62 -10.26 -1.15
C GLY A 106 -4.65 -11.24 -0.49
N ALA A 107 -5.06 -11.99 0.53
CA ALA A 107 -4.20 -12.97 1.20
C ALA A 107 -3.80 -14.16 0.31
N GLY A 108 -4.54 -14.42 -0.78
CA GLY A 108 -4.24 -15.50 -1.74
C GLY A 108 -3.19 -15.16 -2.80
N LEU A 109 -2.81 -13.89 -2.93
CA LEU A 109 -1.76 -13.46 -3.87
C LEU A 109 -0.37 -13.70 -3.29
N SER A 110 0.58 -14.09 -4.15
CA SER A 110 1.99 -14.15 -3.76
C SER A 110 2.51 -12.74 -3.38
N ASN A 111 3.53 -12.69 -2.54
CA ASN A 111 4.16 -11.41 -2.16
C ASN A 111 4.63 -10.61 -3.38
N LEU A 112 5.12 -11.28 -4.44
CA LEU A 112 5.54 -10.63 -5.67
C LEU A 112 4.35 -10.00 -6.43
N GLU A 113 3.20 -10.67 -6.48
CA GLU A 113 2.00 -10.15 -7.14
C GLU A 113 1.42 -8.95 -6.40
N LYS A 114 1.37 -9.01 -5.06
CA LYS A 114 0.99 -7.85 -4.23
C LYS A 114 1.91 -6.66 -4.45
N ARG A 115 3.22 -6.91 -4.40
CA ARG A 115 4.22 -5.86 -4.62
C ARG A 115 4.08 -5.24 -6.00
N LYS A 116 3.83 -6.07 -7.03
CA LYS A 116 3.53 -5.59 -8.38
C LYS A 116 2.30 -4.68 -8.39
N SER A 117 1.21 -5.10 -7.75
CA SER A 117 -0.03 -4.31 -7.70
C SER A 117 0.17 -2.95 -7.00
N GLN A 118 0.97 -2.89 -5.94
CA GLN A 118 1.36 -1.66 -5.26
C GLN A 118 2.11 -0.72 -6.22
N ILE A 119 3.07 -1.26 -6.98
CA ILE A 119 3.85 -0.47 -7.92
C ILE A 119 3.00 -0.02 -9.11
N ASP A 120 2.11 -0.88 -9.62
CA ASP A 120 1.16 -0.54 -10.69
C ASP A 120 0.27 0.66 -10.25
N TYR A 121 -0.20 0.65 -9.01
CA TYR A 121 -0.94 1.78 -8.44
C TYR A 121 -0.11 3.08 -8.40
N MET A 122 1.20 3.01 -8.14
CA MET A 122 2.07 4.19 -8.23
C MET A 122 2.11 4.76 -9.66
N VAL A 123 2.10 3.89 -10.68
CA VAL A 123 2.02 4.32 -12.09
C VAL A 123 0.70 5.03 -12.37
N GLU A 124 -0.42 4.50 -11.90
CA GLU A 124 -1.74 5.13 -12.03
C GLU A 124 -1.79 6.51 -11.36
N LYS A 125 -1.11 6.65 -10.22
CA LYS A 125 -0.96 7.93 -9.51
C LYS A 125 0.13 8.83 -10.08
N ARG A 126 0.69 8.50 -11.24
CA ARG A 126 1.76 9.25 -11.94
C ARG A 126 3.05 9.42 -11.12
N LYS A 127 3.27 8.59 -10.11
CA LYS A 127 4.51 8.56 -9.31
C LYS A 127 5.59 7.74 -10.03
N TYR A 128 5.89 8.09 -11.28
CA TYR A 128 6.71 7.29 -12.20
C TYR A 128 8.10 6.96 -11.66
N ALA A 129 8.80 7.93 -11.07
CA ALA A 129 10.13 7.70 -10.53
C ALA A 129 10.14 6.68 -9.38
N ALA A 130 9.12 6.71 -8.50
CA ALA A 130 8.96 5.73 -7.43
C ALA A 130 8.60 4.35 -7.99
N ALA A 131 7.69 4.30 -8.97
CA ALA A 131 7.29 3.07 -9.65
C ALA A 131 8.45 2.38 -10.35
N ILE A 132 9.30 3.12 -11.07
CA ILE A 132 10.49 2.58 -11.75
C ILE A 132 11.41 1.90 -10.74
N ARG A 133 11.75 2.60 -9.63
CA ARG A 133 12.58 2.00 -8.57
C ARG A 133 11.93 0.76 -7.95
N GLY A 134 10.61 0.81 -7.75
CA GLY A 134 9.84 -0.32 -7.26
C GLY A 134 9.92 -1.54 -8.16
N TYR A 135 9.77 -1.35 -9.48
CA TYR A 135 9.93 -2.44 -10.45
C TYR A 135 11.36 -2.98 -10.52
N ASP A 136 12.39 -2.12 -10.39
CA ASP A 136 13.78 -2.57 -10.34
C ASP A 136 14.02 -3.50 -9.15
N MET A 137 13.61 -3.08 -7.95
CA MET A 137 13.71 -3.91 -6.74
C MET A 137 12.92 -5.21 -6.86
N LEU A 138 11.74 -5.16 -7.50
CA LEU A 138 10.92 -6.35 -7.70
C LEU A 138 11.58 -7.34 -8.66
N LEU A 139 12.21 -6.86 -9.73
CA LEU A 139 12.96 -7.69 -10.68
C LEU A 139 14.23 -8.28 -10.06
N GLU A 140 14.93 -7.53 -9.22
CA GLU A 140 16.07 -8.03 -8.44
C GLU A 140 15.63 -9.15 -7.50
N THR A 141 14.54 -8.95 -6.76
CA THR A 141 13.95 -9.99 -5.89
C THR A 141 13.55 -11.22 -6.70
N TRP A 142 12.95 -11.03 -7.87
CA TRP A 142 12.58 -12.12 -8.77
C TRP A 142 13.80 -12.94 -9.18
N ASN A 143 14.86 -12.29 -9.65
CA ASN A 143 16.10 -12.95 -10.10
C ASN A 143 16.77 -13.71 -8.94
N HIS A 144 16.75 -13.16 -7.73
CA HIS A 144 17.29 -13.82 -6.54
C HIS A 144 16.51 -15.10 -6.19
N LEU A 145 15.19 -15.05 -6.19
CA LEU A 145 14.34 -16.22 -5.92
C LEU A 145 14.50 -17.28 -7.02
N GLU A 146 14.65 -16.87 -8.28
CA GLU A 146 14.91 -17.77 -9.40
C GLU A 146 16.24 -18.51 -9.24
N GLN A 147 17.30 -17.82 -8.79
CA GLN A 147 18.61 -18.42 -8.49
C GLN A 147 18.57 -19.40 -7.30
N GLU A 148 17.72 -19.11 -6.31
CA GLU A 148 17.50 -19.99 -5.15
C GLU A 148 16.61 -21.21 -5.47
N GLY A 149 16.07 -21.30 -6.68
CA GLY A 149 15.16 -22.38 -7.09
C GLY A 149 13.81 -22.36 -6.36
N LYS A 150 13.39 -21.19 -5.84
CA LYS A 150 12.11 -21.01 -5.18
C LYS A 150 10.98 -20.92 -6.19
N GLU A 151 9.77 -21.28 -5.74
CA GLU A 151 8.58 -21.21 -6.57
C GLU A 151 8.26 -19.73 -6.93
N LEU A 152 8.13 -19.48 -8.22
CA LEU A 152 7.85 -18.16 -8.77
C LEU A 152 6.45 -18.10 -9.37
N PRO A 153 5.80 -16.92 -9.36
CA PRO A 153 4.56 -16.71 -10.08
C PRO A 153 4.72 -17.00 -11.58
N ALA A 154 3.59 -17.21 -12.27
CA ALA A 154 3.58 -17.50 -13.71
C ALA A 154 4.40 -16.47 -14.50
N GLY A 155 5.11 -16.90 -15.54
CA GLY A 155 5.97 -16.02 -16.36
C GLY A 155 5.27 -14.79 -16.96
N LYS A 156 3.93 -14.81 -17.06
CA LYS A 156 3.09 -13.66 -17.42
C LYS A 156 3.26 -12.48 -16.45
N VAL A 157 3.52 -12.75 -15.16
CA VAL A 157 3.71 -11.71 -14.14
C VAL A 157 5.00 -10.94 -14.40
N ARG A 158 6.11 -11.64 -14.71
CA ARG A 158 7.37 -11.00 -15.06
C ARG A 158 7.27 -10.15 -16.34
N ALA A 159 6.58 -10.66 -17.34
CA ALA A 159 6.33 -9.91 -18.57
C ALA A 159 5.51 -8.63 -18.31
N ALA A 160 4.49 -8.71 -17.45
CA ALA A 160 3.70 -7.55 -17.06
C ALA A 160 4.52 -6.52 -16.25
N ILE A 161 5.43 -6.95 -15.37
CA ILE A 161 6.36 -6.07 -14.64
C ILE A 161 7.22 -5.27 -15.64
N LEU A 162 7.85 -5.96 -16.60
CA LEU A 162 8.69 -5.31 -17.61
C LEU A 162 7.90 -4.34 -18.49
N HIS A 163 6.67 -4.73 -18.90
CA HIS A 163 5.79 -3.88 -19.67
C HIS A 163 5.41 -2.60 -18.92
N ASN A 164 4.95 -2.74 -17.67
CA ASN A 164 4.50 -1.61 -16.85
C ASN A 164 5.67 -0.70 -16.46
N LYS A 165 6.87 -1.25 -16.27
CA LYS A 165 8.10 -0.45 -16.11
C LYS A 165 8.36 0.39 -17.37
N GLY A 166 8.20 -0.19 -18.56
CA GLY A 166 8.30 0.56 -19.83
C GLY A 166 7.29 1.71 -19.91
N VAL A 167 6.04 1.48 -19.48
CA VAL A 167 5.00 2.52 -19.37
C VAL A 167 5.42 3.63 -18.41
N ALA A 168 5.96 3.28 -17.24
CA ALA A 168 6.42 4.26 -16.25
C ALA A 168 7.60 5.10 -16.77
N LEU A 169 8.57 4.48 -17.47
CA LEU A 169 9.70 5.18 -18.11
C LEU A 169 9.21 6.15 -19.17
N THR A 170 8.27 5.73 -20.02
CA THR A 170 7.66 6.58 -21.04
C THR A 170 6.92 7.75 -20.39
N GLY A 171 6.13 7.48 -19.36
CA GLY A 171 5.42 8.50 -18.59
C GLY A 171 6.37 9.54 -17.97
N LEU A 172 7.50 9.12 -17.42
CA LEU A 172 8.51 10.03 -16.87
C LEU A 172 9.13 10.94 -17.95
N MET A 173 9.46 10.37 -19.11
CA MET A 173 10.06 11.14 -20.23
C MET A 173 9.13 12.20 -20.82
N PHE A 174 7.81 11.93 -20.84
CA PHE A 174 6.83 12.87 -21.39
C PHE A 174 6.34 13.89 -20.36
N TYR A 175 6.41 13.58 -19.07
CA TYR A 175 5.98 14.50 -18.00
C TYR A 175 6.95 15.67 -17.83
N ASP A 176 8.23 15.49 -18.15
CA ASP A 176 9.26 16.55 -18.05
C ASP A 176 9.18 17.60 -19.20
N LYS A 177 8.45 17.32 -20.27
CA LYS A 177 8.49 18.18 -21.45
C LYS A 177 7.29 19.10 -21.65
N GLU A 178 6.11 18.72 -21.22
CA GLU A 178 4.90 19.58 -21.36
C GLU A 178 3.81 19.06 -20.42
N GLY A 179 3.33 19.90 -19.51
CA GLY A 179 2.17 19.60 -18.65
C GLY A 179 0.86 19.40 -19.42
N ASN A 180 0.86 18.64 -20.51
CA ASN A 180 -0.27 18.45 -21.41
C ASN A 180 -0.57 16.98 -21.67
N ASP A 181 -1.77 16.58 -21.30
CA ASP A 181 -2.34 15.22 -21.24
C ASP A 181 -2.56 14.50 -22.60
N HIS A 182 -2.05 14.98 -23.73
CA HIS A 182 -2.52 14.53 -25.05
C HIS A 182 -1.71 13.44 -25.76
N CYS A 183 -0.54 13.01 -25.24
CA CYS A 183 0.32 12.07 -25.98
C CYS A 183 0.11 10.58 -25.68
N PHE A 184 -0.64 10.23 -24.65
CA PHE A 184 -0.78 8.83 -24.20
C PHE A 184 -1.69 7.96 -25.08
N ILE A 185 -2.57 8.58 -25.90
CA ILE A 185 -3.58 7.84 -26.70
C ILE A 185 -3.01 7.30 -28.00
N TRP A 186 -1.90 7.79 -28.48
CA TRP A 186 -1.39 7.46 -29.82
C TRP A 186 -0.63 6.13 -29.91
N PHE A 187 0.02 5.69 -28.83
CA PHE A 187 0.86 4.49 -28.84
C PHE A 187 0.08 3.18 -28.71
N PHE A 188 -1.12 3.20 -28.12
CA PHE A 188 -1.95 2.00 -27.88
C PHE A 188 -2.99 1.70 -28.96
N ARG A 189 -3.11 2.54 -30.00
CA ARG A 189 -4.15 2.37 -31.05
C ARG A 189 -3.67 1.65 -32.31
N ARG A 190 -2.45 1.14 -32.32
CA ARG A 190 -1.91 0.36 -33.45
C ARG A 190 -1.39 -1.00 -32.98
N ARG A 191 -2.31 -1.86 -32.52
CA ARG A 191 -2.20 -3.32 -32.71
C ARG A 191 -3.58 -3.94 -32.67
#